data_571a19000b2b143a497159c3ddff4576
#
_entry.id   571a19000b2b143a497159c3ddff4576
#
_cell.length_a   1.000
_cell.length_b   1.000
_cell.length_c   1.000
_cell.angle_alpha   90.00
_cell.angle_beta   90.00
_cell.angle_gamma   90.00
#
_symmetry.space_group_name_H-M   'P 1'
#
loop_
_entity.id
_entity.type
_entity.pdbx_description
1 polymer ?
#
loop_
_entity_poly.entity_id
_entity_poly.type
_entity_poly.pdbx_seq_one_letter_code
_entity_poly.pdbx_strand_id
1 'polypeptide(L)' 'MNDKPDTIEIFTDGACLGNPGPGGWGVLLRWRNEERELSGGEPDTTNNRMELMAAISALEALKRPV' A
#
# COMPACT_ATOMS: atom_id res chain seq x y z
N MET A 1 -3.41 2.29 -25.61
CA MET A 1 -3.84 1.68 -24.65
C MET A 1 -3.21 0.43 -24.37
N ASN A 2 -2.88 0.26 -23.24
CA ASN A 2 -2.17 -0.82 -22.91
C ASN A 2 -2.96 -1.71 -22.09
N ASP A 3 -3.54 -2.68 -22.66
CA ASP A 3 -4.42 -3.51 -21.97
C ASP A 3 -3.82 -4.81 -21.66
N LYS A 4 -2.69 -4.82 -21.04
CA LYS A 4 -2.10 -6.08 -20.66
C LYS A 4 -2.87 -6.62 -19.47
N PRO A 5 -3.56 -7.72 -19.61
CA PRO A 5 -4.42 -8.22 -18.55
C PRO A 5 -3.65 -8.66 -17.31
N ASP A 6 -2.36 -8.94 -17.46
CA ASP A 6 -1.58 -9.35 -16.30
C ASP A 6 -0.77 -8.21 -15.71
N THR A 7 -1.05 -6.98 -16.13
CA THR A 7 -0.40 -5.82 -15.54
C THR A 7 -1.11 -5.45 -14.24
N ILE A 8 -0.35 -5.26 -13.19
CA ILE A 8 -0.87 -4.85 -11.91
C ILE A 8 -0.43 -3.42 -11.63
N GLU A 9 -1.37 -2.58 -11.27
CA GLU A 9 -1.07 -1.23 -10.83
C GLU A 9 -1.07 -1.21 -9.31
N ILE A 10 -0.06 -0.61 -8.74
CA ILE A 10 0.07 -0.55 -7.29
C ILE A 10 0.22 0.90 -6.87
N PHE A 11 -0.65 1.34 -5.99
CA PHE A 11 -0.59 2.69 -5.44
C PHE A 11 -0.37 2.57 -3.95
N THR A 12 0.62 3.28 -3.43
CA THR A 12 0.91 3.25 -2.01
C THR A 12 0.96 4.67 -1.48
N ASP A 13 0.58 4.84 -0.24
CA ASP A 13 0.63 6.14 0.40
C ASP A 13 0.81 5.93 1.90
N GLY A 14 1.64 6.75 2.50
CA GLY A 14 1.85 6.68 3.93
C GLY A 14 2.13 8.06 4.49
N ALA A 15 1.60 8.35 5.64
CA ALA A 15 1.73 9.65 6.25
C ALA A 15 1.70 9.54 7.77
N CYS A 16 2.18 10.58 8.42
CA CYS A 16 2.26 10.60 9.87
C CYS A 16 1.98 12.03 10.32
N LEU A 17 1.23 12.18 11.39
CA LEU A 17 0.99 13.48 12.00
C LEU A 17 2.09 13.71 13.03
N GLY A 18 2.98 14.65 12.74
CA GLY A 18 4.17 14.83 13.55
C GLY A 18 5.24 13.87 13.07
N ASN A 19 6.35 13.81 13.77
CA ASN A 19 7.43 12.94 13.37
C ASN A 19 8.38 12.79 14.54
N PRO A 20 8.09 11.86 15.46
CA PRO A 20 7.09 10.80 15.34
C PRO A 20 5.70 11.23 15.76
N GLY A 21 4.73 10.39 15.45
CA GLY A 21 3.35 10.61 15.84
C GLY A 21 2.45 9.55 15.23
N PRO A 22 1.15 9.70 15.37
CA PRO A 22 0.22 8.73 14.79
C PRO A 22 0.30 8.76 13.27
N GLY A 23 0.29 7.62 12.64
CA GLY A 23 0.39 7.53 11.21
C GLY A 23 -0.43 6.42 10.62
N GLY A 24 -0.55 6.44 9.31
CA GLY A 24 -1.29 5.42 8.57
C GLY A 24 -0.71 5.21 7.19
N TRP A 25 -1.09 4.12 6.59
CA TRP A 25 -0.65 3.77 5.25
C TRP A 25 -1.79 3.11 4.50
N GLY A 26 -1.73 3.20 3.20
CA GLY A 26 -2.72 2.58 2.34
C GLY A 26 -2.09 2.02 1.09
N VAL A 27 -2.69 0.99 0.55
CA VAL A 27 -2.26 0.34 -0.66
C VAL A 27 -3.50 0.05 -1.50
N LEU A 28 -3.41 0.34 -2.78
CA LEU A 28 -4.45 -0.05 -3.73
C LEU A 28 -3.80 -0.91 -4.79
N LEU A 29 -4.29 -2.10 -4.97
CA LEU A 29 -3.85 -3.01 -6.01
C LEU A 29 -4.97 -3.12 -7.02
N ARG A 30 -4.63 -2.97 -8.28
CA ARG A 30 -5.63 -3.01 -9.33
C ARG A 30 -5.13 -3.81 -10.51
N TRP A 31 -5.89 -4.80 -10.92
CA TRP A 31 -5.57 -5.52 -12.15
C TRP A 31 -6.84 -6.04 -12.76
N ARG A 32 -6.93 -5.99 -14.07
CA ARG A 32 -8.14 -6.37 -14.80
C ARG A 32 -9.32 -5.57 -14.25
N ASN A 33 -10.35 -6.26 -13.79
CA ASN A 33 -11.50 -5.62 -13.19
C ASN A 33 -11.49 -5.74 -11.68
N GLU A 34 -10.37 -6.10 -11.10
CA GLU A 34 -10.26 -6.35 -9.68
C GLU A 34 -9.54 -5.22 -8.98
N GLU A 35 -9.98 -4.91 -7.80
CA GLU A 35 -9.28 -3.95 -6.94
C GLU A 35 -9.22 -4.50 -5.55
N ARG A 36 -8.12 -4.23 -4.87
CA ARG A 36 -7.96 -4.64 -3.51
C ARG A 36 -7.30 -3.54 -2.73
N GLU A 37 -7.85 -3.23 -1.58
CA GLU A 37 -7.30 -2.19 -0.72
C GLU A 37 -6.80 -2.78 0.57
N LEU A 38 -5.65 -2.29 1.01
CA LEU A 38 -5.08 -2.65 2.30
C LEU A 38 -4.75 -1.37 3.03
N SER A 39 -4.87 -1.39 4.33
CA SER A 39 -4.50 -0.22 5.11
C SER A 39 -4.14 -0.61 6.52
N GLY A 40 -3.46 0.28 7.19
CA GLY A 40 -3.08 0.06 8.58
C GLY A 40 -2.63 1.36 9.21
N GLY A 41 -2.39 1.33 10.49
CA GLY A 41 -1.95 2.50 11.23
C GLY A 41 -1.10 2.14 12.41
N GLU A 42 -0.39 3.15 12.90
CA GLU A 42 0.49 3.00 14.06
C GLU A 42 0.30 4.23 14.94
N PRO A 43 0.24 4.06 16.25
CA PRO A 43 0.06 5.22 17.12
C PRO A 43 1.29 6.10 17.26
N ASP A 44 2.47 5.56 16.98
CA ASP A 44 3.70 6.31 17.14
C ASP A 44 4.70 5.87 16.09
N THR A 45 4.81 6.62 15.01
CA THR A 45 5.60 6.21 13.88
C THR A 45 6.16 7.42 13.14
N THR A 46 6.74 7.21 11.97
CA THR A 46 7.27 8.27 11.13
C THR A 46 6.74 8.10 9.71
N ASN A 47 6.85 9.15 8.90
CA ASN A 47 6.44 9.07 7.50
C ASN A 47 7.18 7.96 6.77
N ASN A 48 8.48 7.86 6.99
CA ASN A 48 9.27 6.85 6.29
C ASN A 48 8.82 5.44 6.64
N ARG A 49 8.49 5.21 7.89
CA ARG A 49 8.00 3.90 8.31
C ARG A 49 6.65 3.59 7.65
N MET A 50 5.79 4.59 7.55
CA MET A 50 4.49 4.36 6.93
C MET A 50 4.60 4.08 5.44
N GLU A 51 5.48 4.78 4.75
CA GLU A 51 5.73 4.51 3.35
C GLU A 51 6.31 3.11 3.15
N LEU A 52 7.23 2.72 4.02
CA LEU A 52 7.83 1.40 3.93
C LEU A 52 6.82 0.31 4.24
N MET A 53 5.97 0.52 5.22
CA MET A 53 4.95 -0.46 5.56
C MET A 53 3.95 -0.64 4.43
N ALA A 54 3.60 0.44 3.74
CA ALA A 54 2.73 0.32 2.58
C ALA A 54 3.39 -0.53 1.50
N ALA A 55 4.66 -0.27 1.22
CA ALA A 55 5.38 -1.03 0.20
C ALA A 55 5.50 -2.51 0.57
N ILE A 56 5.83 -2.79 1.82
CA ILE A 56 5.95 -4.17 2.29
C ILE A 56 4.61 -4.88 2.19
N SER A 57 3.54 -4.20 2.57
CA SER A 57 2.22 -4.80 2.53
C SER A 57 1.80 -5.11 1.11
N ALA A 58 2.14 -4.22 0.17
CA ALA A 58 1.86 -4.46 -1.23
C ALA A 58 2.60 -5.69 -1.74
N LEU A 59 3.88 -5.81 -1.40
CA LEU A 59 4.67 -6.95 -1.82
C LEU A 59 4.17 -8.25 -1.21
N GLU A 60 3.76 -8.19 0.04
CA GLU A 60 3.21 -9.37 0.71
C GLU A 60 1.92 -9.82 0.04
N ALA A 61 1.09 -8.88 -0.33
CA ALA A 61 -0.17 -9.21 -0.99
C ALA A 61 0.07 -9.88 -2.34
N LEU A 62 1.13 -9.48 -3.04
CA LEU A 62 1.44 -10.05 -4.34
C LEU A 62 1.97 -11.47 -4.25
N LYS A 63 2.46 -11.88 -3.11
CA LYS A 63 2.95 -13.24 -2.94
C LYS A 63 1.83 -14.26 -2.84
N ARG A 64 0.63 -13.81 -2.52
CA ARG A 64 -0.46 -14.74 -2.32
C ARG A 64 -1.20 -14.92 -3.61
N PRO A 65 -1.40 -16.14 -4.05
CA PRO A 65 -2.21 -16.38 -5.24
C PRO A 65 -3.63 -15.92 -4.96
N VAL A 66 -4.22 -15.38 -5.95
CA VAL A 66 -5.55 -14.84 -5.76
C VAL A 66 -6.61 -15.73 -6.33
#